data_72c693ddb4e6e8506b576a91c4104e1d
#
_entry.id   72c693ddb4e6e8506b576a91c4104e1d
#
_cell.length_a   1.000
_cell.length_b   1.000
_cell.length_c   1.000
_cell.angle_alpha   90.00
_cell.angle_beta   90.00
_cell.angle_gamma   90.00
#
_symmetry.space_group_name_H-M   'P 1'
#
loop_
_entity.id
_entity.type
_entity.pdbx_description
1 polymer ?
#
loop_
_entity_poly.entity_id
_entity_poly.type
_entity_poly.pdbx_seq_one_letter_code
_entity_poly.pdbx_strand_id
1 'polypeptide(L)'
;MDFLKRLYPIGIQTFEKIRNGNYLYIDKTEYVYRMAHSDSNYMFLSRPRRFGKSLLTSTLRAYFEGRRDLFKGLAMERLETEWTEYPVLHFDMSLGKHLDKEGLERYLLWQLKGMERNFGIESETPDTNTRLTDLIHCAYEQTGRQVVVLIDEYDAPLLDVVHEDENLPVLRNIMRNFYSPLKACDPYLRFVFLTGITKFSQLSIFSELNNIKNISMLPEYATICGITE
;
A
#
# COMPACT_ATOMS: atom_id res chain seq x y z
N MET A 1 12.46 37.32 -5.03
CA MET A 1 11.88 36.00 -4.87
C MET A 1 12.58 35.35 -3.70
N ASP A 2 11.91 35.32 -2.56
CA ASP A 2 12.46 34.71 -1.35
C ASP A 2 12.45 33.18 -1.56
N PHE A 3 13.60 32.61 -1.84
CA PHE A 3 13.80 31.18 -1.71
C PHE A 3 13.77 30.84 -0.21
N LEU A 4 12.60 30.77 0.36
CA LEU A 4 12.41 30.14 1.66
C LEU A 4 13.10 28.77 1.56
N LYS A 5 14.21 28.62 2.27
CA LYS A 5 14.95 27.33 2.34
C LYS A 5 14.00 26.28 2.87
N ARG A 6 13.41 25.48 1.96
CA ARG A 6 12.60 24.34 2.38
C ARG A 6 13.48 23.40 3.17
N LEU A 7 12.97 22.94 4.29
CA LEU A 7 13.66 21.95 5.12
C LEU A 7 13.64 20.57 4.44
N TYR A 8 14.70 19.81 4.64
CA TYR A 8 14.73 18.41 4.19
C TYR A 8 13.84 17.56 5.09
N PRO A 9 13.03 16.64 4.52
CA PRO A 9 12.10 15.78 5.28
C PRO A 9 12.83 14.61 5.95
N ILE A 10 13.78 14.88 6.85
CA ILE A 10 14.56 13.84 7.52
C ILE A 10 13.65 12.99 8.40
N GLY A 11 13.55 11.68 8.11
CA GLY A 11 12.73 10.74 8.85
C GLY A 11 11.22 10.86 8.61
N ILE A 12 10.76 11.73 7.68
CA ILE A 12 9.34 11.87 7.33
C ILE A 12 9.03 10.96 6.14
N GLN A 13 8.11 10.02 6.35
CA GLN A 13 7.68 9.04 5.34
C GLN A 13 6.26 9.30 4.81
N THR A 14 5.57 10.31 5.34
CA THR A 14 4.17 10.60 5.04
C THR A 14 4.07 11.83 4.13
N PHE A 15 3.47 11.65 2.95
CA PHE A 15 3.29 12.71 1.96
C PHE A 15 2.57 13.93 2.54
N GLU A 16 1.47 13.72 3.27
CA GLU A 16 0.72 14.78 3.92
C GLU A 16 1.58 15.63 4.87
N LYS A 17 2.43 15.00 5.71
CA LYS A 17 3.34 15.74 6.60
C LYS A 17 4.35 16.57 5.82
N ILE A 18 4.88 16.04 4.71
CA ILE A 18 5.82 16.75 3.85
C ILE A 18 5.15 17.98 3.24
N ARG A 19 3.94 17.83 2.72
CA ARG A 19 3.22 18.91 2.06
C ARG A 19 2.75 19.98 3.03
N ASN A 20 2.13 19.60 4.14
CA ASN A 20 1.63 20.53 5.15
C ASN A 20 2.77 21.24 5.90
N GLY A 21 3.90 20.57 6.09
CA GLY A 21 5.09 21.16 6.72
C GLY A 21 5.97 21.96 5.76
N ASN A 22 5.58 22.11 4.49
CA ASN A 22 6.35 22.80 3.45
C ASN A 22 7.80 22.30 3.33
N TYR A 23 8.02 20.99 3.52
CA TYR A 23 9.32 20.37 3.30
C TYR A 23 9.64 20.24 1.81
N LEU A 24 10.92 20.03 1.50
CA LEU A 24 11.33 19.71 0.14
C LEU A 24 10.72 18.38 -0.28
N TYR A 25 9.98 18.39 -1.38
CA TYR A 25 9.44 17.20 -2.02
C TYR A 25 9.96 17.10 -3.46
N ILE A 26 10.57 15.97 -3.79
CA ILE A 26 10.95 15.66 -5.17
C ILE A 26 9.74 15.06 -5.84
N ASP A 27 9.17 15.81 -6.78
CA ASP A 27 7.90 15.44 -7.39
C ASP A 27 8.00 14.17 -8.23
N LYS A 28 7.31 13.15 -7.77
CA LYS A 28 7.12 11.84 -8.43
C LYS A 28 5.65 11.56 -8.72
N THR A 29 4.79 12.59 -8.63
CA THR A 29 3.34 12.41 -8.75
C THR A 29 2.88 12.04 -10.16
N GLU A 30 3.71 12.30 -11.19
CA GLU A 30 3.45 11.78 -12.53
C GLU A 30 3.42 10.25 -12.58
N TYR A 31 4.26 9.57 -11.79
CA TYR A 31 4.21 8.10 -11.69
C TYR A 31 2.93 7.62 -11.01
N VAL A 32 2.47 8.34 -9.98
CA VAL A 32 1.20 8.04 -9.31
C VAL A 32 0.05 8.14 -10.30
N TYR A 33 0.03 9.19 -11.13
CA TYR A 33 -0.96 9.34 -12.19
C TYR A 33 -0.92 8.17 -13.18
N ARG A 34 0.26 7.83 -13.69
CA ARG A 34 0.44 6.69 -14.62
C ARG A 34 0.00 5.36 -14.02
N MET A 35 0.29 5.13 -12.73
CA MET A 35 -0.15 3.93 -12.03
C MET A 35 -1.67 3.86 -11.93
N ALA A 36 -2.31 4.95 -11.51
CA ALA A 36 -3.76 5.03 -11.32
C ALA A 36 -4.55 4.90 -12.62
N HIS A 37 -3.95 5.26 -13.76
CA HIS A 37 -4.54 5.22 -15.10
C HIS A 37 -3.96 4.10 -15.98
N SER A 38 -3.28 3.13 -15.37
CA SER A 38 -2.75 1.96 -16.07
C SER A 38 -3.88 0.97 -16.43
N ASP A 39 -3.59 0.12 -17.40
CA ASP A 39 -4.39 -1.05 -17.76
C ASP A 39 -4.40 -2.17 -16.70
N SER A 40 -3.53 -2.09 -15.70
CA SER A 40 -3.44 -3.04 -14.59
C SER A 40 -3.86 -2.41 -13.28
N ASN A 41 -4.85 -3.02 -12.63
CA ASN A 41 -5.31 -2.60 -11.30
C ASN A 41 -4.45 -3.16 -10.16
N TYR A 42 -3.58 -4.13 -10.44
CA TYR A 42 -2.71 -4.76 -9.44
C TYR A 42 -1.26 -4.48 -9.78
N MET A 43 -0.55 -3.81 -8.87
CA MET A 43 0.84 -3.45 -9.06
C MET A 43 1.72 -3.85 -7.88
N PHE A 44 2.92 -4.26 -8.20
CA PHE A 44 3.94 -4.60 -7.24
C PHE A 44 5.24 -3.84 -7.48
N LEU A 45 5.82 -3.28 -6.41
CA LEU A 45 7.11 -2.60 -6.43
C LEU A 45 8.04 -3.12 -5.33
N SER A 46 9.17 -3.72 -5.71
CA SER A 46 10.26 -3.96 -4.76
C SER A 46 11.38 -2.93 -4.94
N ARG A 47 11.84 -2.39 -3.82
CA ARG A 47 13.02 -1.51 -3.72
C ARG A 47 13.72 -1.74 -2.38
N PRO A 48 15.01 -1.48 -2.27
CA PRO A 48 15.72 -1.55 -1.00
C PRO A 48 15.07 -0.70 0.08
N ARG A 49 15.45 -0.94 1.34
CA ARG A 49 15.05 -0.08 2.46
C ARG A 49 15.48 1.37 2.22
N ARG A 50 14.70 2.34 2.72
CA ARG A 50 14.96 3.79 2.63
C ARG A 50 14.94 4.38 1.21
N PHE A 51 14.37 3.68 0.23
CA PHE A 51 14.21 4.18 -1.13
C PHE A 51 12.90 4.96 -1.37
N GLY A 52 12.09 5.21 -0.35
CA GLY A 52 10.88 6.04 -0.49
C GLY A 52 9.60 5.26 -0.85
N LYS A 53 9.57 3.92 -0.65
CA LYS A 53 8.36 3.10 -0.89
C LYS A 53 7.16 3.59 -0.08
N SER A 54 7.34 3.76 1.25
CA SER A 54 6.26 4.23 2.13
C SER A 54 5.79 5.65 1.79
N LEU A 55 6.70 6.52 1.32
CA LEU A 55 6.32 7.83 0.80
C LEU A 55 5.46 7.70 -0.46
N LEU A 56 5.81 6.83 -1.40
CA LEU A 56 5.02 6.55 -2.59
C LEU A 56 3.63 5.98 -2.21
N THR A 57 3.59 5.03 -1.27
CA THR A 57 2.33 4.44 -0.77
C THR A 57 1.44 5.52 -0.14
N SER A 58 2.02 6.41 0.68
CA SER A 58 1.26 7.52 1.28
C SER A 58 0.83 8.58 0.25
N THR A 59 1.58 8.74 -0.85
CA THR A 59 1.18 9.63 -1.97
C THR A 59 0.00 9.04 -2.75
N LEU A 60 0.05 7.73 -3.05
CA LEU A 60 -1.08 6.99 -3.65
C LEU A 60 -2.33 7.09 -2.77
N ARG A 61 -2.17 6.89 -1.45
CA ARG A 61 -3.26 7.05 -0.50
C ARG A 61 -3.90 8.42 -0.60
N ALA A 62 -3.12 9.49 -0.51
CA ALA A 62 -3.62 10.86 -0.60
C ALA A 62 -4.32 11.14 -1.93
N TYR A 63 -3.82 10.58 -3.04
CA TYR A 63 -4.44 10.69 -4.35
C TYR A 63 -5.82 10.02 -4.40
N PHE A 64 -5.90 8.76 -3.99
CA PHE A 64 -7.16 8.02 -4.01
C PHE A 64 -8.17 8.50 -2.96
N GLU A 65 -7.73 9.14 -1.88
CA GLU A 65 -8.59 9.84 -0.92
C GLU A 65 -9.06 11.23 -1.43
N GLY A 66 -8.74 11.61 -2.68
CA GLY A 66 -9.17 12.87 -3.29
C GLY A 66 -8.52 14.13 -2.69
N ARG A 67 -7.40 14.01 -1.97
CA ARG A 67 -6.71 15.09 -1.26
C ARG A 67 -5.99 16.04 -2.23
N ARG A 68 -6.74 16.67 -3.13
CA ARG A 68 -6.23 17.60 -4.14
C ARG A 68 -5.39 18.73 -3.55
N ASP A 69 -5.72 19.18 -2.35
CA ASP A 69 -5.01 20.22 -1.60
C ASP A 69 -3.52 19.95 -1.47
N LEU A 70 -3.14 18.66 -1.28
CA LEU A 70 -1.75 18.22 -1.10
C LEU A 70 -0.93 18.21 -2.40
N PHE A 71 -1.59 18.18 -3.55
CA PHE A 71 -0.94 18.09 -4.86
C PHE A 71 -0.70 19.46 -5.53
N LYS A 72 -1.10 20.55 -4.90
CA LYS A 72 -0.94 21.89 -5.41
C LYS A 72 0.52 22.18 -5.81
N GLY A 73 0.73 22.61 -7.05
CA GLY A 73 2.05 22.91 -7.61
C GLY A 73 2.86 21.68 -8.03
N LEU A 74 2.30 20.48 -8.00
CA LEU A 74 2.92 19.24 -8.47
C LEU A 74 2.41 18.84 -9.85
N ALA A 75 3.09 17.90 -10.51
CA ALA A 75 2.70 17.40 -11.83
C ALA A 75 1.27 16.86 -11.87
N MET A 76 0.85 16.13 -10.82
CA MET A 76 -0.49 15.58 -10.68
C MET A 76 -1.59 16.63 -10.80
N GLU A 77 -1.40 17.83 -10.28
CA GLU A 77 -2.42 18.90 -10.34
C GLU A 77 -2.81 19.26 -11.78
N ARG A 78 -1.87 19.11 -12.73
CA ARG A 78 -2.09 19.39 -14.16
C ARG A 78 -2.57 18.19 -14.95
N LEU A 79 -2.29 16.97 -14.45
CA LEU A 79 -2.62 15.72 -15.12
C LEU A 79 -4.00 15.23 -14.74
N GLU A 80 -4.38 15.41 -13.46
CA GLU A 80 -5.64 14.91 -12.94
C GLU A 80 -6.73 16.00 -12.95
N THR A 81 -7.87 15.68 -13.51
CA THR A 81 -9.01 16.60 -13.64
C THR A 81 -10.20 16.19 -12.77
N GLU A 82 -10.39 14.90 -12.51
CA GLU A 82 -11.61 14.41 -11.88
C GLU A 82 -11.53 14.31 -10.36
N TRP A 83 -10.35 14.00 -9.81
CA TRP A 83 -10.13 13.87 -8.35
C TRP A 83 -11.18 13.03 -7.63
N THR A 84 -11.48 11.87 -8.20
CA THR A 84 -12.47 10.95 -7.62
C THR A 84 -11.97 10.38 -6.30
N GLU A 85 -12.82 10.47 -5.26
CA GLU A 85 -12.53 9.87 -3.95
C GLU A 85 -12.90 8.39 -3.94
N TYR A 86 -12.00 7.56 -3.41
CA TYR A 86 -12.20 6.12 -3.22
C TYR A 86 -11.96 5.76 -1.74
N PRO A 87 -12.66 4.75 -1.20
CA PRO A 87 -12.29 4.18 0.09
C PRO A 87 -10.92 3.51 -0.01
N VAL A 88 -10.01 3.86 0.88
CA VAL A 88 -8.64 3.35 0.90
C VAL A 88 -8.39 2.51 2.14
N LEU A 89 -8.04 1.25 1.95
CA LEU A 89 -7.56 0.35 2.99
C LEU A 89 -6.03 0.29 2.92
N HIS A 90 -5.35 0.80 3.93
CA HIS A 90 -3.89 0.86 3.97
C HIS A 90 -3.34 -0.02 5.09
N PHE A 91 -2.62 -1.06 4.71
CA PHE A 91 -1.92 -1.99 5.60
C PHE A 91 -0.43 -1.69 5.62
N ASP A 92 0.12 -1.41 6.80
CA ASP A 92 1.56 -1.30 7.02
C ASP A 92 2.06 -2.56 7.74
N MET A 93 2.79 -3.41 7.02
CA MET A 93 3.31 -4.67 7.58
C MET A 93 4.66 -4.50 8.29
N SER A 94 5.21 -3.30 8.35
CA SER A 94 6.56 -3.03 8.91
C SER A 94 6.69 -3.39 10.40
N LEU A 95 5.59 -3.38 11.16
CA LEU A 95 5.56 -3.78 12.56
C LEU A 95 5.38 -5.29 12.77
N GLY A 96 5.07 -6.04 11.71
CA GLY A 96 4.88 -7.49 11.74
C GLY A 96 6.19 -8.29 11.77
N LYS A 97 7.19 -7.84 12.55
CA LYS A 97 8.51 -8.47 12.64
C LYS A 97 8.61 -9.35 13.89
N HIS A 98 9.45 -10.41 13.79
CA HIS A 98 9.73 -11.32 14.90
C HIS A 98 8.47 -11.90 15.56
N LEU A 99 7.42 -12.11 14.78
CA LEU A 99 6.17 -12.65 15.29
C LEU A 99 6.14 -14.18 15.12
N ASP A 100 5.62 -14.83 16.13
CA ASP A 100 5.10 -16.20 16.02
C ASP A 100 3.73 -16.19 15.33
N LYS A 101 3.12 -17.36 15.17
CA LYS A 101 1.81 -17.52 14.57
C LYS A 101 0.76 -16.62 15.22
N GLU A 102 0.62 -16.73 16.53
CA GLU A 102 -0.39 -16.00 17.32
C GLU A 102 -0.13 -14.49 17.31
N GLY A 103 1.12 -14.09 17.30
CA GLY A 103 1.53 -12.68 17.19
C GLY A 103 1.14 -12.08 15.85
N LEU A 104 1.39 -12.79 14.75
CA LEU A 104 1.02 -12.35 13.42
C LEU A 104 -0.50 -12.24 13.25
N GLU A 105 -1.26 -13.26 13.68
CA GLU A 105 -2.71 -13.25 13.62
C GLU A 105 -3.29 -12.06 14.42
N ARG A 106 -2.83 -11.82 15.66
CA ARG A 106 -3.25 -10.65 16.46
C ARG A 106 -2.91 -9.33 15.77
N TYR A 107 -1.75 -9.26 15.14
CA TYR A 107 -1.33 -8.04 14.44
C TYR A 107 -2.24 -7.74 13.24
N LEU A 108 -2.56 -8.72 12.43
CA LEU A 108 -3.47 -8.59 11.30
C LEU A 108 -4.88 -8.18 11.76
N LEU A 109 -5.39 -8.83 12.81
CA LEU A 109 -6.67 -8.48 13.43
C LEU A 109 -6.69 -7.05 13.97
N TRP A 110 -5.60 -6.60 14.58
CA TRP A 110 -5.47 -5.23 15.07
C TRP A 110 -5.55 -4.20 13.94
N GLN A 111 -4.88 -4.44 12.81
CA GLN A 111 -4.97 -3.57 11.64
C GLN A 111 -6.38 -3.53 11.06
N LEU A 112 -7.00 -4.69 10.87
CA LEU A 112 -8.39 -4.79 10.40
C LEU A 112 -9.34 -4.02 11.29
N LYS A 113 -9.28 -4.24 12.60
CA LYS A 113 -10.13 -3.55 13.58
C LYS A 113 -10.01 -2.03 13.52
N GLY A 114 -8.81 -1.51 13.23
CA GLY A 114 -8.60 -0.07 13.03
C GLY A 114 -9.37 0.47 11.83
N MET A 115 -9.40 -0.27 10.72
CA MET A 115 -10.10 0.14 9.50
C MET A 115 -11.61 -0.10 9.59
N GLU A 116 -12.03 -1.22 10.17
CA GLU A 116 -13.44 -1.57 10.37
C GLU A 116 -14.22 -0.47 11.11
N ARG A 117 -13.58 0.14 12.12
CA ARG A 117 -14.18 1.26 12.86
C ARG A 117 -14.58 2.44 11.95
N ASN A 118 -13.82 2.68 10.87
CA ASN A 118 -14.11 3.78 9.95
C ASN A 118 -15.40 3.51 9.14
N PHE A 119 -15.79 2.23 9.04
CA PHE A 119 -17.00 1.80 8.33
C PHE A 119 -18.10 1.29 9.30
N GLY A 120 -17.93 1.48 10.61
CA GLY A 120 -18.91 1.05 11.61
C GLY A 120 -19.10 -0.48 11.67
N ILE A 121 -18.06 -1.24 11.29
CA ILE A 121 -18.10 -2.71 11.34
C ILE A 121 -17.67 -3.17 12.73
N GLU A 122 -18.48 -4.01 13.35
CA GLU A 122 -18.16 -4.74 14.58
C GLU A 122 -18.11 -6.23 14.25
N SER A 123 -16.92 -6.78 14.07
CA SER A 123 -16.70 -8.21 13.79
C SER A 123 -15.96 -8.87 14.94
N GLU A 124 -16.47 -10.02 15.39
CA GLU A 124 -15.83 -10.86 16.40
C GLU A 124 -15.15 -12.10 15.79
N THR A 125 -15.32 -12.35 14.48
CA THR A 125 -14.67 -13.50 13.84
C THR A 125 -13.15 -13.40 13.94
N PRO A 126 -12.45 -14.51 14.27
CA PRO A 126 -10.99 -14.53 14.28
C PRO A 126 -10.38 -14.64 12.87
N ASP A 127 -11.19 -14.95 11.85
CA ASP A 127 -10.69 -15.19 10.50
C ASP A 127 -10.36 -13.90 9.77
N THR A 128 -9.08 -13.63 9.60
CA THR A 128 -8.58 -12.40 9.00
C THR A 128 -8.97 -12.21 7.53
N ASN A 129 -9.06 -13.31 6.76
CA ASN A 129 -9.52 -13.27 5.37
C ASN A 129 -11.01 -12.95 5.25
N THR A 130 -11.85 -13.54 6.10
CA THR A 130 -13.29 -13.21 6.17
C THR A 130 -13.48 -11.73 6.51
N ARG A 131 -12.80 -11.24 7.53
CA ARG A 131 -12.87 -9.83 7.93
C ARG A 131 -12.41 -8.87 6.84
N LEU A 132 -11.33 -9.20 6.13
CA LEU A 132 -10.88 -8.37 4.99
C LEU A 132 -11.91 -8.38 3.85
N THR A 133 -12.53 -9.53 3.59
CA THR A 133 -13.61 -9.64 2.60
C THR A 133 -14.79 -8.75 2.97
N ASP A 134 -15.28 -8.86 4.20
CA ASP A 134 -16.41 -8.08 4.72
C ASP A 134 -16.09 -6.59 4.71
N LEU A 135 -14.86 -6.21 5.07
CA LEU A 135 -14.40 -4.83 5.05
C LEU A 135 -14.42 -4.24 3.63
N ILE A 136 -13.95 -4.99 2.63
CA ILE A 136 -13.97 -4.57 1.22
C ILE A 136 -15.42 -4.39 0.75
N HIS A 137 -16.30 -5.36 1.02
CA HIS A 137 -17.71 -5.29 0.61
C HIS A 137 -18.43 -4.12 1.28
N CYS A 138 -18.27 -3.96 2.59
CA CYS A 138 -18.90 -2.88 3.34
C CYS A 138 -18.43 -1.50 2.88
N ALA A 139 -17.11 -1.33 2.64
CA ALA A 139 -16.57 -0.09 2.11
C ALA A 139 -17.14 0.25 0.72
N TYR A 140 -17.27 -0.76 -0.15
CA TYR A 140 -17.90 -0.60 -1.46
C TYR A 140 -19.38 -0.23 -1.35
N GLU A 141 -20.16 -0.95 -0.54
CA GLU A 141 -21.60 -0.73 -0.37
C GLU A 141 -21.91 0.66 0.21
N GLN A 142 -21.13 1.10 1.21
CA GLN A 142 -21.34 2.40 1.86
C GLN A 142 -20.98 3.58 0.97
N THR A 143 -19.96 3.44 0.11
CA THR A 143 -19.47 4.54 -0.71
C THR A 143 -19.98 4.50 -2.15
N GLY A 144 -20.50 3.36 -2.63
CA GLY A 144 -20.81 3.13 -4.04
C GLY A 144 -19.55 3.19 -4.94
N ARG A 145 -18.35 3.09 -4.37
CA ARG A 145 -17.07 3.20 -5.05
C ARG A 145 -16.21 1.96 -4.82
N GLN A 146 -15.52 1.52 -5.86
CA GLN A 146 -14.52 0.46 -5.72
C GLN A 146 -13.44 0.84 -4.71
N VAL A 147 -12.91 -0.16 -4.00
CA VAL A 147 -11.97 -0.01 -2.89
C VAL A 147 -10.54 -0.01 -3.40
N VAL A 148 -9.70 0.82 -2.83
CA VAL A 148 -8.26 0.81 -3.04
C VAL A 148 -7.58 0.11 -1.87
N VAL A 149 -6.70 -0.86 -2.17
CA VAL A 149 -5.93 -1.58 -1.14
C VAL A 149 -4.44 -1.29 -1.33
N LEU A 150 -3.82 -0.71 -0.32
CA LEU A 150 -2.40 -0.40 -0.30
C LEU A 150 -1.72 -1.22 0.80
N ILE A 151 -0.65 -1.96 0.44
CA ILE A 151 0.08 -2.82 1.36
C ILE A 151 1.55 -2.43 1.32
N ASP A 152 2.04 -1.82 2.39
CA ASP A 152 3.44 -1.46 2.52
C ASP A 152 4.21 -2.54 3.29
N GLU A 153 5.42 -2.85 2.81
CA GLU A 153 6.32 -3.88 3.35
C GLU A 153 5.66 -5.27 3.50
N TYR A 154 4.94 -5.73 2.46
CA TYR A 154 4.17 -6.99 2.45
C TYR A 154 4.94 -8.21 2.97
N ASP A 155 6.25 -8.21 2.81
CA ASP A 155 7.18 -9.30 3.13
C ASP A 155 7.79 -9.20 4.54
N ALA A 156 7.60 -8.08 5.24
CA ALA A 156 8.21 -7.83 6.54
C ALA A 156 7.96 -8.94 7.57
N PRO A 157 6.75 -9.54 7.69
CA PRO A 157 6.51 -10.62 8.65
C PRO A 157 7.31 -11.89 8.38
N LEU A 158 7.82 -12.08 7.16
CA LEU A 158 8.55 -13.29 6.75
C LEU A 158 10.06 -13.09 6.68
N LEU A 159 10.53 -11.86 6.61
CA LEU A 159 11.96 -11.57 6.43
C LEU A 159 12.84 -12.09 7.57
N ASP A 160 12.33 -12.01 8.80
CA ASP A 160 13.10 -12.39 9.98
C ASP A 160 13.12 -13.90 10.21
N VAL A 161 12.15 -14.64 9.65
CA VAL A 161 12.03 -16.09 9.76
C VAL A 161 12.42 -16.84 8.48
N VAL A 162 13.02 -16.15 7.52
CA VAL A 162 13.36 -16.72 6.20
C VAL A 162 14.30 -17.94 6.29
N HIS A 163 15.07 -18.05 7.37
CA HIS A 163 15.99 -19.16 7.64
C HIS A 163 15.43 -20.17 8.67
N GLU A 164 14.18 -20.02 9.09
CA GLU A 164 13.51 -20.88 10.06
C GLU A 164 12.61 -21.87 9.34
N ASP A 165 13.07 -23.12 9.18
CA ASP A 165 12.36 -24.16 8.41
C ASP A 165 10.97 -24.49 8.96
N GLU A 166 10.76 -24.34 10.26
CA GLU A 166 9.48 -24.62 10.94
C GLU A 166 8.50 -23.45 10.87
N ASN A 167 8.96 -22.23 11.15
CA ASN A 167 8.09 -21.05 11.26
C ASN A 167 7.73 -20.43 9.90
N LEU A 168 8.66 -20.38 8.96
CA LEU A 168 8.44 -19.75 7.66
C LEU A 168 7.23 -20.32 6.90
N PRO A 169 7.00 -21.65 6.80
CA PRO A 169 5.82 -22.19 6.13
C PRO A 169 4.50 -21.79 6.80
N VAL A 170 4.49 -21.71 8.14
CA VAL A 170 3.31 -21.36 8.91
C VAL A 170 2.94 -19.90 8.68
N LEU A 171 3.87 -18.97 8.88
CA LEU A 171 3.64 -17.55 8.68
C LEU A 171 3.32 -17.23 7.22
N ARG A 172 3.98 -17.88 6.26
CA ARG A 172 3.66 -17.78 4.84
C ARG A 172 2.23 -18.17 4.54
N ASN A 173 1.72 -19.25 5.15
CA ASN A 173 0.35 -19.69 4.95
C ASN A 173 -0.66 -18.69 5.51
N ILE A 174 -0.39 -18.09 6.67
CA ILE A 174 -1.21 -17.04 7.26
C ILE A 174 -1.27 -15.83 6.32
N MET A 175 -0.13 -15.37 5.82
CA MET A 175 -0.08 -14.24 4.90
C MET A 175 -0.78 -14.54 3.57
N ARG A 176 -0.62 -15.75 3.02
CA ARG A 176 -1.36 -16.18 1.82
C ARG A 176 -2.86 -16.13 2.05
N ASN A 177 -3.32 -16.67 3.17
CA ASN A 177 -4.74 -16.67 3.54
C ASN A 177 -5.26 -15.24 3.70
N PHE A 178 -4.50 -14.38 4.38
CA PHE A 178 -4.85 -12.97 4.57
C PHE A 178 -5.00 -12.20 3.24
N TYR A 179 -4.15 -12.47 2.24
CA TYR A 179 -4.23 -11.79 0.94
C TYR A 179 -5.18 -12.45 -0.06
N SER A 180 -5.73 -13.63 0.23
CA SER A 180 -6.62 -14.35 -0.69
C SER A 180 -7.88 -13.56 -1.10
N PRO A 181 -8.49 -12.70 -0.24
CA PRO A 181 -9.62 -11.87 -0.62
C PRO A 181 -9.34 -10.90 -1.77
N LEU A 182 -8.08 -10.49 -1.98
CA LEU A 182 -7.73 -9.57 -3.08
C LEU A 182 -8.09 -10.14 -4.46
N LYS A 183 -8.08 -11.49 -4.59
CA LYS A 183 -8.53 -12.16 -5.81
C LYS A 183 -10.06 -12.31 -5.86
N ALA A 184 -10.64 -12.74 -4.74
CA ALA A 184 -12.07 -12.99 -4.67
C ALA A 184 -12.91 -11.72 -4.79
N CYS A 185 -12.38 -10.59 -4.30
CA CYS A 185 -13.02 -9.29 -4.30
C CYS A 185 -12.66 -8.42 -5.54
N ASP A 186 -12.05 -8.99 -6.58
CA ASP A 186 -11.63 -8.24 -7.78
C ASP A 186 -12.69 -7.27 -8.33
N PRO A 187 -13.99 -7.63 -8.45
CA PRO A 187 -15.03 -6.71 -8.94
C PRO A 187 -15.22 -5.46 -8.08
N TYR A 188 -14.83 -5.52 -6.82
CA TYR A 188 -14.98 -4.44 -5.83
C TYR A 188 -13.71 -3.61 -5.68
N LEU A 189 -12.60 -3.99 -6.36
CA LEU A 189 -11.30 -3.34 -6.22
C LEU A 189 -11.00 -2.41 -7.40
N ARG A 190 -10.65 -1.16 -7.08
CA ARG A 190 -10.18 -0.15 -8.03
C ARG A 190 -8.70 -0.28 -8.31
N PHE A 191 -7.93 -0.51 -7.26
CA PHE A 191 -6.48 -0.55 -7.35
C PHE A 191 -5.89 -1.30 -6.14
N VAL A 192 -4.90 -2.12 -6.40
CA VAL A 192 -4.14 -2.86 -5.37
C VAL A 192 -2.66 -2.59 -5.58
N PHE A 193 -1.99 -2.08 -4.56
CA PHE A 193 -0.57 -1.80 -4.62
C PHE A 193 0.18 -2.44 -3.46
N LEU A 194 1.24 -3.18 -3.79
CA LEU A 194 2.07 -3.85 -2.81
C LEU A 194 3.52 -3.39 -2.93
N THR A 195 4.13 -3.09 -1.80
CA THR A 195 5.57 -2.82 -1.74
C THR A 195 6.30 -3.79 -0.83
N GLY A 196 7.57 -4.05 -1.14
CA GLY A 196 8.44 -4.89 -0.33
C GLY A 196 9.92 -4.73 -0.67
N ILE A 197 10.73 -5.58 -0.06
CA ILE A 197 12.18 -5.65 -0.30
C ILE A 197 12.50 -6.86 -1.17
N THR A 198 11.83 -7.97 -0.94
CA THR A 198 12.06 -9.22 -1.66
C THR A 198 11.39 -9.21 -3.02
N LYS A 199 11.96 -9.99 -3.94
CA LYS A 199 11.31 -10.23 -5.23
C LYS A 199 10.03 -11.05 -5.02
N PHE A 200 8.98 -10.66 -5.70
CA PHE A 200 7.65 -11.26 -5.65
C PHE A 200 7.66 -12.81 -5.72
N SER A 201 8.51 -13.39 -6.56
CA SER A 201 8.59 -14.83 -6.77
C SER A 201 9.22 -15.63 -5.62
N GLN A 202 9.95 -14.99 -4.72
CA GLN A 202 10.72 -15.72 -3.69
C GLN A 202 9.87 -16.21 -2.52
N LEU A 203 8.79 -15.54 -2.19
CA LEU A 203 7.97 -15.87 -1.03
C LEU A 203 6.70 -16.66 -1.36
N SER A 204 6.34 -16.78 -2.64
CA SER A 204 5.17 -17.55 -3.12
C SER A 204 3.84 -17.23 -2.40
N ILE A 205 3.72 -16.03 -1.83
CA ILE A 205 2.52 -15.59 -1.10
C ILE A 205 1.37 -15.32 -2.07
N PHE A 206 1.70 -14.80 -3.25
CA PHE A 206 0.72 -14.35 -4.25
C PHE A 206 0.65 -15.29 -5.46
N SER A 207 0.93 -16.59 -5.29
CA SER A 207 0.84 -17.57 -6.37
C SER A 207 -0.55 -17.62 -7.04
N GLU A 208 -1.57 -17.12 -6.36
CA GLU A 208 -2.94 -17.07 -6.84
C GLU A 208 -3.30 -15.76 -7.55
N LEU A 209 -2.52 -14.69 -7.36
CA LEU A 209 -2.72 -13.40 -8.03
C LEU A 209 -1.89 -13.34 -9.32
N ASN A 210 -2.40 -13.96 -10.39
CA ASN A 210 -1.69 -14.06 -11.66
C ASN A 210 -1.65 -12.74 -12.46
N ASN A 211 -2.42 -11.74 -12.05
CA ASN A 211 -2.61 -10.46 -12.75
C ASN A 211 -1.80 -9.30 -12.16
N ILE A 212 -0.87 -9.55 -11.23
CA ILE A 212 -0.03 -8.49 -10.66
C ILE A 212 1.06 -8.06 -11.66
N LYS A 213 1.01 -6.79 -12.05
CA LYS A 213 2.06 -6.14 -12.84
C LYS A 213 3.24 -5.78 -11.95
N ASN A 214 4.35 -6.48 -12.13
CA ASN A 214 5.60 -6.15 -11.43
C ASN A 214 6.30 -4.99 -12.13
N ILE A 215 6.25 -3.80 -11.52
CA ILE A 215 6.85 -2.58 -12.06
C ILE A 215 8.29 -2.35 -11.60
N SER A 216 8.87 -3.26 -10.80
CA SER A 216 10.19 -3.08 -10.20
C SER A 216 11.33 -2.91 -11.20
N MET A 217 11.26 -3.61 -12.35
CA MET A 217 12.30 -3.61 -13.36
C MET A 217 11.88 -2.92 -14.67
N LEU A 218 10.69 -2.34 -14.72
CA LEU A 218 10.22 -1.64 -15.90
C LEU A 218 10.95 -0.30 -16.05
N PRO A 219 11.54 0.00 -17.22
CA PRO A 219 12.30 1.24 -17.45
C PRO A 219 11.49 2.50 -17.16
N GLU A 220 10.20 2.51 -17.50
CA GLU A 220 9.28 3.63 -17.26
C GLU A 220 9.04 3.93 -15.78
N TYR A 221 9.39 3.01 -14.85
CA TYR A 221 9.31 3.18 -13.40
C TYR A 221 10.67 3.18 -12.71
N ALA A 222 11.77 3.25 -13.47
CA ALA A 222 13.11 3.16 -12.92
C ALA A 222 13.39 4.22 -11.83
N THR A 223 12.85 5.42 -11.99
CA THR A 223 13.08 6.55 -11.08
C THR A 223 11.87 6.90 -10.21
N ILE A 224 10.89 5.99 -10.09
CA ILE A 224 9.68 6.21 -9.26
C ILE A 224 10.02 6.43 -7.78
N CYS A 225 11.06 5.77 -7.29
CA CYS A 225 11.59 5.92 -5.95
C CYS A 225 13.06 6.38 -6.00
N GLY A 226 13.52 6.98 -4.91
CA GLY A 226 14.89 7.52 -4.82
C GLY A 226 15.01 8.91 -5.44
N ILE A 227 16.26 9.38 -5.47
CA ILE A 227 16.65 10.68 -6.02
C ILE A 227 17.57 10.40 -7.21
N THR A 228 17.28 11.00 -8.34
CA THR A 228 18.15 11.00 -9.53
C THR A 228 19.00 12.26 -9.54
N GLU A 229 20.18 12.18 -10.11
CA GLU A 229 21.04 13.34 -10.40
C GLU A 229 20.37 14.31 -11.37
#